data_60381482608ecda88c2a21f94f16eded
#
_entry.id   60381482608ecda88c2a21f94f16eded
#
_cell.length_a   1.000
_cell.length_b   1.000
_cell.length_c   1.000
_cell.angle_alpha   90.00
_cell.angle_beta   90.00
_cell.angle_gamma   90.00
#
_symmetry.space_group_name_H-M   'P 1'
#
loop_
_entity.id
_entity.type
_entity.pdbx_description
1 polymer ?
#
loop_
_entity_poly.entity_id
_entity_poly.type
_entity_poly.pdbx_seq_one_letter_code
_entity_poly.pdbx_strand_id
1 'polypeptide(L)'
;VWKAHWSLFSEYARSKYDNISRVSYGSSKGQTLDIFPAKNKNSPINIFVHGGFWRFLDSFDHSLVAPAVVDAGGASVLVNYDLCPTVSLHKVIEQVRLALKWVYENAEKVNGDKNKIYISGHSAGGHLASMLCIPEPLLSLGLPKNVIKGATIVSAMLDLEPIFLVPGSEELMIEQNECKELSPVYNPPDPSIELVIAVGGLETTEWIRQTEDMLHVLKDQGSNYTFFKPEYDQHYSILFSLGNPCTPLCKAMLDQMNLSL
;
A
#
# COMPACT_ATOMS: atom_id res chain seq x y z
N VAL A 1 -18.13 -5.28 12.36
CA VAL A 1 -18.90 -5.29 11.11
C VAL A 1 -17.95 -5.28 9.91
N TRP A 2 -17.13 -4.24 9.70
CA TRP A 2 -16.28 -4.10 8.50
C TRP A 2 -15.25 -5.22 8.34
N LYS A 3 -14.55 -5.61 9.42
CA LYS A 3 -13.60 -6.73 9.39
C LYS A 3 -14.25 -8.03 8.87
N ALA A 4 -15.47 -8.34 9.34
CA ALA A 4 -16.20 -9.53 8.88
C ALA A 4 -16.53 -9.46 7.37
N HIS A 5 -16.87 -8.27 6.85
CA HIS A 5 -17.07 -8.08 5.40
C HIS A 5 -15.75 -8.24 4.64
N TRP A 6 -14.66 -7.66 5.11
CA TRP A 6 -13.34 -7.84 4.47
C TRP A 6 -12.93 -9.30 4.42
N SER A 7 -13.08 -10.03 5.54
CA SER A 7 -12.77 -11.45 5.59
C SER A 7 -13.60 -12.25 4.59
N LEU A 8 -14.91 -12.01 4.52
CA LEU A 8 -15.81 -12.70 3.58
C LEU A 8 -15.41 -12.44 2.11
N PHE A 9 -15.17 -11.17 1.74
CA PHE A 9 -14.75 -10.83 0.38
C PHE A 9 -13.33 -11.31 0.08
N SER A 10 -12.45 -11.37 1.07
CA SER A 10 -11.11 -11.92 0.93
C SER A 10 -11.12 -13.44 0.75
N GLU A 11 -11.97 -14.17 1.48
CA GLU A 11 -12.19 -15.60 1.26
C GLU A 11 -12.74 -15.87 -0.15
N TYR A 12 -13.74 -15.09 -0.59
CA TYR A 12 -14.24 -15.17 -1.96
C TYR A 12 -13.15 -14.89 -2.99
N ALA A 13 -12.36 -13.83 -2.82
CA ALA A 13 -11.25 -13.51 -3.71
C ALA A 13 -10.24 -14.66 -3.80
N ARG A 14 -9.92 -15.30 -2.68
CA ARG A 14 -9.02 -16.45 -2.65
C ARG A 14 -9.61 -17.69 -3.30
N SER A 15 -10.92 -17.94 -3.13
CA SER A 15 -11.58 -19.09 -3.76
C SER A 15 -11.68 -19.01 -5.28
N LYS A 16 -11.47 -17.81 -5.85
CA LYS A 16 -11.53 -17.57 -7.29
C LYS A 16 -10.30 -18.05 -8.06
N TYR A 17 -9.15 -18.23 -7.39
CA TYR A 17 -7.87 -18.54 -8.03
C TYR A 17 -7.22 -19.76 -7.39
N ASP A 18 -6.85 -20.77 -8.22
CA ASP A 18 -6.24 -22.02 -7.75
C ASP A 18 -4.73 -21.92 -7.53
N ASN A 19 -4.09 -20.85 -8.01
CA ASN A 19 -2.64 -20.70 -8.06
C ASN A 19 -2.06 -19.66 -7.09
N ILE A 20 -2.80 -19.32 -6.02
CA ILE A 20 -2.33 -18.44 -4.96
C ILE A 20 -1.24 -19.15 -4.16
N SER A 21 -0.16 -18.45 -3.87
CA SER A 21 0.91 -18.95 -3.02
C SER A 21 1.27 -17.97 -1.91
N ARG A 22 1.71 -18.49 -0.78
CA ARG A 22 2.33 -17.71 0.30
C ARG A 22 3.81 -18.06 0.38
N VAL A 23 4.68 -17.06 0.30
CA VAL A 23 6.14 -17.22 0.34
C VAL A 23 6.74 -16.30 1.41
N SER A 24 7.88 -16.70 1.99
CA SER A 24 8.64 -15.83 2.90
C SER A 24 9.60 -14.94 2.11
N TYR A 25 9.70 -13.67 2.48
CA TYR A 25 10.71 -12.74 1.97
C TYR A 25 11.78 -12.39 3.02
N GLY A 26 11.62 -12.90 4.24
CA GLY A 26 12.55 -12.73 5.35
C GLY A 26 12.47 -13.87 6.34
N SER A 27 13.12 -13.71 7.49
CA SER A 27 13.27 -14.78 8.49
C SER A 27 12.19 -14.78 9.56
N SER A 28 11.46 -13.69 9.76
CA SER A 28 10.40 -13.60 10.75
C SER A 28 9.07 -14.14 10.22
N LYS A 29 8.16 -14.43 11.14
CA LYS A 29 6.88 -15.07 10.85
C LYS A 29 5.93 -14.18 10.03
N GLY A 30 5.99 -12.86 10.23
CA GLY A 30 5.19 -11.88 9.50
C GLY A 30 5.77 -11.56 8.11
N GLN A 31 7.04 -11.82 7.85
CA GLN A 31 7.68 -11.52 6.57
C GLN A 31 7.24 -12.49 5.47
N THR A 32 5.97 -12.41 5.07
CA THR A 32 5.38 -13.23 4.02
C THR A 32 4.69 -12.41 2.95
N LEU A 33 4.57 -12.97 1.75
CA LEU A 33 3.83 -12.42 0.63
C LEU A 33 2.72 -13.39 0.23
N ASP A 34 1.49 -12.88 0.07
CA ASP A 34 0.43 -13.60 -0.61
C ASP A 34 0.45 -13.19 -2.09
N ILE A 35 0.71 -14.16 -2.95
CA ILE A 35 0.93 -13.94 -4.38
C ILE A 35 -0.27 -14.43 -5.16
N PHE A 36 -0.86 -13.53 -5.94
CA PHE A 36 -1.86 -13.78 -6.98
C PHE A 36 -1.18 -13.52 -8.32
N PRO A 37 -0.60 -14.55 -8.97
CA PRO A 37 0.21 -14.34 -10.16
C PRO A 37 -0.64 -13.92 -11.35
N ALA A 38 -0.05 -13.14 -12.25
CA ALA A 38 -0.67 -12.82 -13.51
C ALA A 38 -0.82 -14.07 -14.40
N LYS A 39 -1.79 -14.03 -15.31
CA LYS A 39 -1.97 -15.09 -16.32
C LYS A 39 -0.83 -15.10 -17.33
N ASN A 40 -0.40 -13.92 -17.76
CA ASN A 40 0.63 -13.75 -18.78
C ASN A 40 1.97 -13.36 -18.15
N LYS A 41 3.09 -13.73 -18.80
CA LYS A 41 4.42 -13.28 -18.40
C LYS A 41 4.62 -11.79 -18.71
N ASN A 42 5.56 -11.16 -17.99
CA ASN A 42 5.93 -9.74 -18.13
C ASN A 42 4.76 -8.76 -17.88
N SER A 43 3.80 -9.18 -17.06
CA SER A 43 2.67 -8.35 -16.64
C SER A 43 3.09 -7.30 -15.59
N PRO A 44 2.34 -6.19 -15.45
CA PRO A 44 2.51 -5.28 -14.34
C PRO A 44 2.27 -5.97 -12.99
N ILE A 45 2.98 -5.51 -11.96
CA ILE A 45 2.87 -6.04 -10.59
C ILE A 45 2.33 -4.93 -9.70
N ASN A 46 1.23 -5.17 -9.00
CA ASN A 46 0.78 -4.35 -7.88
C ASN A 46 1.24 -4.98 -6.57
N ILE A 47 1.99 -4.25 -5.76
CA ILE A 47 2.34 -4.62 -4.39
C ILE A 47 1.38 -3.87 -3.47
N PHE A 48 0.49 -4.58 -2.80
CA PHE A 48 -0.45 -4.00 -1.84
C PHE A 48 0.07 -4.16 -0.41
N VAL A 49 0.07 -3.07 0.36
CA VAL A 49 0.43 -3.05 1.78
C VAL A 49 -0.83 -2.84 2.62
N HIS A 50 -1.09 -3.77 3.54
CA HIS A 50 -2.29 -3.73 4.36
C HIS A 50 -2.24 -2.68 5.48
N GLY A 51 -3.42 -2.22 5.91
CA GLY A 51 -3.61 -1.37 7.07
C GLY A 51 -3.70 -2.15 8.38
N GLY A 52 -4.16 -1.45 9.43
CA GLY A 52 -4.33 -2.04 10.76
C GLY A 52 -3.47 -1.37 11.82
N PHE A 53 -3.18 -0.08 11.68
CA PHE A 53 -2.42 0.72 12.65
C PHE A 53 -1.04 0.13 12.98
N TRP A 54 -0.43 -0.61 12.02
CA TRP A 54 0.81 -1.40 12.16
C TRP A 54 0.77 -2.44 13.29
N ARG A 55 -0.38 -2.68 13.92
CA ARG A 55 -0.58 -3.51 15.13
C ARG A 55 -1.55 -4.67 14.91
N PHE A 56 -2.36 -4.61 13.87
CA PHE A 56 -3.46 -5.54 13.65
C PHE A 56 -3.56 -5.96 12.18
N LEU A 57 -4.34 -7.03 11.94
CA LEU A 57 -4.67 -7.56 10.62
C LEU A 57 -3.47 -8.23 9.94
N ASP A 58 -3.70 -8.73 8.77
CA ASP A 58 -2.68 -9.27 7.88
C ASP A 58 -3.11 -9.16 6.39
N SER A 59 -2.25 -9.64 5.50
CA SER A 59 -2.50 -9.65 4.06
C SER A 59 -3.71 -10.51 3.68
N PHE A 60 -4.06 -11.54 4.46
CA PHE A 60 -5.22 -12.39 4.19
C PHE A 60 -6.52 -11.59 4.26
N ASP A 61 -6.69 -10.76 5.30
CA ASP A 61 -7.88 -9.91 5.49
C ASP A 61 -8.09 -8.91 4.33
N HIS A 62 -7.07 -8.66 3.51
CA HIS A 62 -7.07 -7.68 2.43
C HIS A 62 -7.04 -8.30 1.02
N SER A 63 -7.19 -9.61 0.90
CA SER A 63 -7.18 -10.30 -0.41
C SER A 63 -8.27 -9.83 -1.37
N LEU A 64 -9.29 -9.15 -0.86
CA LEU A 64 -10.39 -8.56 -1.64
C LEU A 64 -9.92 -7.54 -2.70
N VAL A 65 -8.73 -6.95 -2.56
CA VAL A 65 -8.20 -5.98 -3.56
C VAL A 65 -7.51 -6.65 -4.75
N ALA A 66 -7.11 -7.93 -4.61
CA ALA A 66 -6.35 -8.63 -5.63
C ALA A 66 -7.13 -8.90 -6.94
N PRO A 67 -8.42 -9.29 -6.92
CA PRO A 67 -9.16 -9.61 -8.13
C PRO A 67 -9.18 -8.53 -9.20
N ALA A 68 -9.31 -7.26 -8.81
CA ALA A 68 -9.32 -6.15 -9.76
C ALA A 68 -8.06 -6.11 -10.64
N VAL A 69 -6.90 -6.32 -10.02
CA VAL A 69 -5.60 -6.34 -10.72
C VAL A 69 -5.42 -7.60 -11.53
N VAL A 70 -5.75 -8.77 -10.96
CA VAL A 70 -5.52 -10.07 -11.62
C VAL A 70 -6.44 -10.27 -12.82
N ASP A 71 -7.72 -9.90 -12.71
CA ASP A 71 -8.67 -10.00 -13.80
C ASP A 71 -8.33 -9.05 -14.96
N ALA A 72 -7.73 -7.90 -14.64
CA ALA A 72 -7.20 -6.95 -15.63
C ALA A 72 -5.86 -7.39 -16.25
N GLY A 73 -5.29 -8.53 -15.83
CA GLY A 73 -4.06 -9.11 -16.39
C GLY A 73 -2.77 -8.79 -15.66
N GLY A 74 -2.83 -8.12 -14.51
CA GLY A 74 -1.69 -7.87 -13.65
C GLY A 74 -1.41 -9.00 -12.66
N ALA A 75 -0.28 -8.94 -11.95
CA ALA A 75 -0.02 -9.72 -10.74
C ALA A 75 -0.31 -8.88 -9.51
N SER A 76 -0.91 -9.45 -8.48
CA SER A 76 -1.12 -8.80 -7.19
C SER A 76 -0.33 -9.52 -6.10
N VAL A 77 0.51 -8.78 -5.38
CA VAL A 77 1.34 -9.28 -4.28
C VAL A 77 0.96 -8.52 -3.01
N LEU A 78 0.37 -9.21 -2.05
CA LEU A 78 -0.02 -8.61 -0.78
C LEU A 78 1.08 -8.85 0.25
N VAL A 79 1.62 -7.76 0.78
CA VAL A 79 2.70 -7.80 1.76
C VAL A 79 2.13 -7.99 3.16
N ASN A 80 2.65 -8.98 3.88
CA ASN A 80 2.53 -9.10 5.31
C ASN A 80 3.84 -8.68 5.99
N TYR A 81 3.77 -8.22 7.23
CA TYR A 81 4.91 -7.76 8.01
C TYR A 81 4.69 -8.05 9.50
N ASP A 82 5.76 -8.05 10.30
CA ASP A 82 5.62 -8.18 11.76
C ASP A 82 4.95 -6.93 12.34
N LEU A 83 4.14 -7.12 13.36
CA LEU A 83 3.32 -6.07 13.94
C LEU A 83 3.98 -5.48 15.21
N CYS A 84 3.77 -4.21 15.43
CA CYS A 84 4.05 -3.57 16.71
C CYS A 84 3.14 -4.14 17.81
N PRO A 85 3.62 -4.30 19.05
CA PRO A 85 4.93 -3.97 19.58
C PRO A 85 5.98 -5.10 19.46
N THR A 86 5.73 -6.16 18.67
CA THR A 86 6.74 -7.22 18.47
C THR A 86 8.00 -6.66 17.82
N VAL A 87 7.82 -5.68 16.94
CA VAL A 87 8.89 -4.89 16.31
C VAL A 87 8.50 -3.41 16.34
N SER A 88 9.46 -2.49 16.19
CA SER A 88 9.20 -1.06 16.07
C SER A 88 8.65 -0.71 14.67
N LEU A 89 8.03 0.49 14.53
CA LEU A 89 7.59 1.03 13.25
C LEU A 89 8.74 1.15 12.25
N HIS A 90 9.94 1.53 12.68
CA HIS A 90 11.14 1.51 11.84
C HIS A 90 11.39 0.13 11.22
N LYS A 91 11.25 -0.92 12.04
CA LYS A 91 11.45 -2.30 11.55
C LYS A 91 10.35 -2.74 10.59
N VAL A 92 9.11 -2.30 10.80
CA VAL A 92 8.00 -2.53 9.86
C VAL A 92 8.34 -1.89 8.50
N ILE A 93 8.78 -0.63 8.48
CA ILE A 93 9.17 0.07 7.24
C ILE A 93 10.32 -0.66 6.53
N GLU A 94 11.35 -1.09 7.28
CA GLU A 94 12.45 -1.89 6.73
C GLU A 94 11.95 -3.18 6.08
N GLN A 95 11.07 -3.91 6.76
CA GLN A 95 10.52 -5.17 6.24
C GLN A 95 9.75 -4.96 4.93
N VAL A 96 8.96 -3.91 4.83
CA VAL A 96 8.20 -3.62 3.59
C VAL A 96 9.15 -3.24 2.43
N ARG A 97 10.28 -2.55 2.72
CA ARG A 97 11.35 -2.32 1.72
C ARG A 97 11.99 -3.64 1.26
N LEU A 98 12.22 -4.58 2.18
CA LEU A 98 12.73 -5.93 1.84
C LEU A 98 11.70 -6.73 1.01
N ALA A 99 10.41 -6.57 1.28
CA ALA A 99 9.36 -7.17 0.45
C ALA A 99 9.40 -6.66 -0.99
N LEU A 100 9.52 -5.33 -1.19
CA LEU A 100 9.71 -4.75 -2.52
C LEU A 100 10.95 -5.31 -3.22
N LYS A 101 12.09 -5.40 -2.50
CA LYS A 101 13.32 -6.00 -3.05
C LYS A 101 13.09 -7.44 -3.49
N TRP A 102 12.44 -8.25 -2.66
CA TRP A 102 12.13 -9.63 -3.01
C TRP A 102 11.28 -9.71 -4.29
N VAL A 103 10.24 -8.88 -4.41
CA VAL A 103 9.38 -8.84 -5.61
C VAL A 103 10.17 -8.43 -6.85
N TYR A 104 11.04 -7.42 -6.74
CA TYR A 104 11.91 -6.99 -7.83
C TYR A 104 12.85 -8.11 -8.32
N GLU A 105 13.50 -8.82 -7.38
CA GLU A 105 14.43 -9.90 -7.67
C GLU A 105 13.74 -11.19 -8.16
N ASN A 106 12.44 -11.36 -7.87
CA ASN A 106 11.67 -12.57 -8.17
C ASN A 106 10.42 -12.29 -9.04
N ALA A 107 10.40 -11.20 -9.79
CA ALA A 107 9.23 -10.78 -10.56
C ALA A 107 8.70 -11.87 -11.52
N GLU A 108 9.58 -12.67 -12.08
CA GLU A 108 9.23 -13.80 -12.96
C GLU A 108 8.41 -14.89 -12.25
N LYS A 109 8.57 -15.07 -10.93
CA LYS A 109 7.80 -16.04 -10.13
C LYS A 109 6.33 -15.68 -9.99
N VAL A 110 6.00 -14.41 -10.24
CA VAL A 110 4.63 -13.91 -10.24
C VAL A 110 4.11 -13.63 -11.66
N ASN A 111 4.82 -14.10 -12.70
CA ASN A 111 4.62 -13.76 -14.10
C ASN A 111 4.72 -12.24 -14.39
N GLY A 112 5.41 -11.51 -13.54
CA GLY A 112 5.53 -10.06 -13.59
C GLY A 112 6.79 -9.57 -14.31
N ASP A 113 6.81 -8.27 -14.58
CA ASP A 113 7.96 -7.53 -15.09
C ASP A 113 8.51 -6.63 -13.97
N LYS A 114 9.76 -6.85 -13.58
CA LYS A 114 10.44 -6.04 -12.56
C LYS A 114 10.54 -4.54 -12.90
N ASN A 115 10.34 -4.20 -14.17
CA ASN A 115 10.31 -2.81 -14.63
C ASN A 115 8.90 -2.20 -14.64
N LYS A 116 7.87 -2.94 -14.17
CA LYS A 116 6.48 -2.52 -14.10
C LYS A 116 5.91 -2.80 -12.71
N ILE A 117 6.57 -2.28 -11.67
CA ILE A 117 6.14 -2.42 -10.27
C ILE A 117 5.40 -1.17 -9.84
N TYR A 118 4.22 -1.37 -9.30
CA TYR A 118 3.32 -0.36 -8.73
C TYR A 118 3.01 -0.71 -7.29
N ILE A 119 2.79 0.31 -6.46
CA ILE A 119 2.53 0.13 -5.03
C ILE A 119 1.12 0.62 -4.74
N SER A 120 0.41 -0.07 -3.87
CA SER A 120 -0.83 0.44 -3.29
C SER A 120 -0.89 0.14 -1.80
N GLY A 121 -1.63 0.94 -1.05
CA GLY A 121 -1.77 0.73 0.38
C GLY A 121 -2.91 1.53 0.97
N HIS A 122 -3.46 1.00 2.07
CA HIS A 122 -4.59 1.59 2.77
C HIS A 122 -4.24 1.85 4.24
N SER A 123 -4.63 3.01 4.79
CA SER A 123 -4.44 3.34 6.20
C SER A 123 -2.95 3.32 6.60
N ALA A 124 -2.55 2.56 7.63
CA ALA A 124 -1.15 2.30 7.96
C ALA A 124 -0.36 1.73 6.77
N GLY A 125 -0.99 0.92 5.91
CA GLY A 125 -0.39 0.43 4.67
C GLY A 125 -0.20 1.54 3.63
N GLY A 126 -1.07 2.54 3.60
CA GLY A 126 -0.89 3.74 2.78
C GLY A 126 0.30 4.59 3.22
N HIS A 127 0.52 4.70 4.53
CA HIS A 127 1.74 5.27 5.09
C HIS A 127 2.98 4.51 4.61
N LEU A 128 2.99 3.17 4.78
CA LEU A 128 4.11 2.32 4.36
C LEU A 128 4.35 2.39 2.85
N ALA A 129 3.28 2.45 2.04
CA ALA A 129 3.36 2.64 0.60
C ALA A 129 4.02 4.00 0.25
N SER A 130 3.67 5.07 0.96
CA SER A 130 4.29 6.38 0.79
C SER A 130 5.78 6.36 1.15
N MET A 131 6.16 5.69 2.26
CA MET A 131 7.55 5.53 2.69
C MET A 131 8.39 4.68 1.73
N LEU A 132 7.77 3.81 0.93
CA LEU A 132 8.43 3.09 -0.17
C LEU A 132 8.75 4.01 -1.36
N CYS A 133 8.01 5.10 -1.53
CA CYS A 133 8.21 6.04 -2.63
C CYS A 133 9.39 7.02 -2.40
N ILE A 134 10.16 6.86 -1.32
CA ILE A 134 11.37 7.62 -1.02
C ILE A 134 12.58 6.83 -1.54
N PRO A 135 13.35 7.34 -2.52
CA PRO A 135 14.33 6.54 -3.26
C PRO A 135 15.61 6.20 -2.48
N GLU A 136 16.10 7.07 -1.59
CA GLU A 136 17.41 6.91 -0.93
C GLU A 136 17.54 5.57 -0.17
N PRO A 137 16.55 5.14 0.64
CA PRO A 137 16.61 3.85 1.31
C PRO A 137 16.56 2.66 0.36
N LEU A 138 15.90 2.80 -0.80
CA LEU A 138 15.81 1.74 -1.81
C LEU A 138 17.13 1.57 -2.56
N LEU A 139 17.83 2.67 -2.84
CA LEU A 139 19.16 2.65 -3.44
C LEU A 139 20.17 1.90 -2.57
N SER A 140 20.10 2.07 -1.25
CA SER A 140 20.95 1.35 -0.30
C SER A 140 20.73 -0.17 -0.30
N LEU A 141 19.54 -0.62 -0.74
CA LEU A 141 19.21 -2.02 -0.93
C LEU A 141 19.62 -2.57 -2.31
N GLY A 142 20.21 -1.74 -3.17
CA GLY A 142 20.60 -2.09 -4.54
C GLY A 142 19.45 -2.07 -5.55
N LEU A 143 18.34 -1.41 -5.21
CA LEU A 143 17.21 -1.23 -6.12
C LEU A 143 17.42 0.00 -7.03
N PRO A 144 16.94 0.00 -8.28
CA PRO A 144 16.97 1.18 -9.13
C PRO A 144 16.16 2.35 -8.53
N LYS A 145 16.59 3.59 -8.73
CA LYS A 145 15.83 4.77 -8.29
C LYS A 145 14.37 4.76 -8.77
N ASN A 146 14.14 4.30 -9.99
CA ASN A 146 12.83 4.25 -10.65
C ASN A 146 12.18 2.86 -10.58
N VAL A 147 12.43 2.07 -9.55
CA VAL A 147 11.84 0.74 -9.36
C VAL A 147 10.31 0.81 -9.29
N ILE A 148 9.77 1.82 -8.61
CA ILE A 148 8.33 2.09 -8.50
C ILE A 148 7.91 3.00 -9.64
N LYS A 149 6.88 2.61 -10.41
CA LYS A 149 6.36 3.37 -11.55
C LYS A 149 5.17 4.25 -11.18
N GLY A 150 4.40 3.84 -10.18
CA GLY A 150 3.28 4.59 -9.66
C GLY A 150 2.85 4.06 -8.31
N ALA A 151 2.11 4.88 -7.55
CA ALA A 151 1.60 4.49 -6.24
C ALA A 151 0.17 4.97 -6.03
N THR A 152 -0.68 4.09 -5.47
CA THR A 152 -2.06 4.37 -5.07
C THR A 152 -2.14 4.38 -3.54
N ILE A 153 -2.29 5.56 -2.95
CA ILE A 153 -2.24 5.82 -1.52
C ILE A 153 -3.64 6.17 -1.03
N VAL A 154 -4.22 5.29 -0.21
CA VAL A 154 -5.63 5.38 0.19
C VAL A 154 -5.75 5.59 1.69
N SER A 155 -6.40 6.67 2.10
CA SER A 155 -6.71 6.99 3.51
C SER A 155 -5.50 6.79 4.42
N ALA A 156 -4.33 7.28 3.99
CA ALA A 156 -3.06 7.03 4.64
C ALA A 156 -2.83 7.93 5.86
N MET A 157 -2.08 7.43 6.85
CA MET A 157 -1.48 8.30 7.86
C MET A 157 -0.25 8.98 7.26
N LEU A 158 -0.35 10.28 7.02
CA LEU A 158 0.67 11.05 6.29
C LEU A 158 1.46 11.99 7.22
N ASP A 159 0.91 12.26 8.40
CA ASP A 159 1.53 13.02 9.49
C ASP A 159 1.39 12.22 10.79
N LEU A 160 2.52 11.83 11.39
CA LEU A 160 2.53 11.03 12.61
C LEU A 160 2.56 11.86 13.90
N GLU A 161 2.70 13.19 13.84
CA GLU A 161 2.72 14.01 15.06
C GLU A 161 1.45 13.80 15.93
N PRO A 162 0.21 13.76 15.35
CA PRO A 162 -1.00 13.54 16.14
C PRO A 162 -1.13 12.13 16.73
N ILE A 163 -0.32 11.18 16.31
CA ILE A 163 -0.46 9.78 16.74
C ILE A 163 -0.26 9.61 18.24
N PHE A 164 0.56 10.47 18.86
CA PHE A 164 0.81 10.45 20.31
C PHE A 164 -0.41 10.86 21.15
N LEU A 165 -1.46 11.37 20.53
CA LEU A 165 -2.75 11.62 21.17
C LEU A 165 -3.67 10.38 21.13
N VAL A 166 -3.27 9.33 20.41
CA VAL A 166 -4.07 8.10 20.24
C VAL A 166 -3.60 7.06 21.25
N PRO A 167 -4.51 6.52 22.09
CA PRO A 167 -4.16 5.45 23.02
C PRO A 167 -3.56 4.24 22.30
N GLY A 168 -2.48 3.70 22.84
CA GLY A 168 -1.76 2.57 22.25
C GLY A 168 -0.69 2.96 21.22
N SER A 169 -0.44 4.25 20.99
CA SER A 169 0.65 4.71 20.13
C SER A 169 2.03 4.35 20.67
N GLU A 170 2.16 4.18 21.99
CA GLU A 170 3.39 3.70 22.64
C GLU A 170 3.85 2.34 22.13
N GLU A 171 2.94 1.51 21.63
CA GLU A 171 3.27 0.21 21.04
C GLU A 171 3.99 0.32 19.68
N LEU A 172 4.00 1.49 19.05
CA LEU A 172 4.76 1.72 17.82
C LEU A 172 6.26 1.79 18.05
N MET A 173 6.69 1.95 19.32
CA MET A 173 8.10 2.00 19.74
C MET A 173 8.90 3.05 18.94
N ILE A 174 8.31 4.24 18.80
CA ILE A 174 8.92 5.43 18.23
C ILE A 174 8.83 6.59 19.22
N GLU A 175 9.73 7.55 19.10
CA GLU A 175 9.73 8.77 19.89
C GLU A 175 9.12 9.95 19.12
N GLN A 176 8.64 10.97 19.84
CA GLN A 176 7.98 12.12 19.24
C GLN A 176 8.89 12.90 18.27
N ASN A 177 10.19 12.97 18.56
CA ASN A 177 11.19 13.63 17.71
C ASN A 177 11.43 12.88 16.37
N GLU A 178 11.04 11.60 16.27
CA GLU A 178 11.16 10.80 15.05
C GLU A 178 9.96 10.97 14.09
N CYS A 179 8.85 11.57 14.55
CA CYS A 179 7.64 11.70 13.76
C CYS A 179 7.85 12.34 12.40
N LYS A 180 8.65 13.41 12.33
CA LYS A 180 8.88 14.08 11.05
C LYS A 180 9.63 13.22 10.05
N GLU A 181 10.60 12.44 10.52
CA GLU A 181 11.33 11.49 9.67
C GLU A 181 10.43 10.39 9.13
N LEU A 182 9.46 9.97 9.96
CA LEU A 182 8.54 8.88 9.62
C LEU A 182 7.24 9.37 8.95
N SER A 183 7.06 10.66 8.72
CA SER A 183 5.84 11.21 8.13
C SER A 183 6.03 11.56 6.66
N PRO A 184 5.20 10.98 5.76
CA PRO A 184 5.26 11.28 4.33
C PRO A 184 5.06 12.76 3.97
N VAL A 185 4.31 13.52 4.75
CA VAL A 185 4.10 14.96 4.52
C VAL A 185 5.40 15.77 4.63
N TYR A 186 6.36 15.31 5.45
CA TYR A 186 7.68 15.92 5.56
C TYR A 186 8.74 15.24 4.68
N ASN A 187 8.49 14.02 4.25
CA ASN A 187 9.33 13.22 3.36
C ASN A 187 8.47 12.69 2.19
N PRO A 188 8.07 13.58 1.27
CA PRO A 188 7.12 13.20 0.23
C PRO A 188 7.73 12.22 -0.77
N PRO A 189 6.87 11.43 -1.46
CA PRO A 189 7.26 10.59 -2.59
C PRO A 189 8.08 11.32 -3.64
N ASP A 190 9.00 10.61 -4.28
CA ASP A 190 9.78 11.16 -5.41
C ASP A 190 8.84 11.72 -6.49
N PRO A 191 9.03 12.96 -6.96
CA PRO A 191 8.11 13.61 -7.90
C PRO A 191 8.04 12.94 -9.27
N SER A 192 8.94 12.03 -9.58
CA SER A 192 8.88 11.22 -10.82
C SER A 192 7.88 10.06 -10.74
N ILE A 193 7.35 9.74 -9.56
CA ILE A 193 6.35 8.69 -9.36
C ILE A 193 4.96 9.28 -9.58
N GLU A 194 4.18 8.69 -10.46
CA GLU A 194 2.78 9.05 -10.63
C GLU A 194 1.96 8.57 -9.42
N LEU A 195 1.11 9.44 -8.86
CA LEU A 195 0.37 9.15 -7.64
C LEU A 195 -1.14 9.16 -7.86
N VAL A 196 -1.83 8.19 -7.28
CA VAL A 196 -3.28 8.20 -7.06
C VAL A 196 -3.48 8.34 -5.56
N ILE A 197 -4.09 9.44 -5.13
CA ILE A 197 -4.36 9.73 -3.71
C ILE A 197 -5.86 9.67 -3.48
N ALA A 198 -6.28 9.02 -2.39
CA ALA A 198 -7.70 8.97 -2.05
C ALA A 198 -7.94 9.06 -0.53
N VAL A 199 -9.05 9.70 -0.16
CA VAL A 199 -9.59 9.70 1.20
C VAL A 199 -11.12 9.67 1.13
N GLY A 200 -11.78 8.92 2.00
CA GLY A 200 -13.25 8.86 2.02
C GLY A 200 -13.88 10.18 2.46
N GLY A 201 -14.98 10.57 1.81
CA GLY A 201 -15.69 11.81 2.12
C GLY A 201 -16.32 11.83 3.52
N LEU A 202 -16.56 10.65 4.11
CA LEU A 202 -17.11 10.46 5.46
C LEU A 202 -16.04 10.11 6.51
N GLU A 203 -14.76 10.26 6.19
CA GLU A 203 -13.70 10.09 7.18
C GLU A 203 -13.63 11.28 8.14
N THR A 204 -12.90 11.10 9.24
CA THR A 204 -12.73 12.19 10.22
C THR A 204 -11.96 13.35 9.62
N THR A 205 -12.15 14.54 10.18
CA THR A 205 -11.47 15.76 9.74
C THR A 205 -9.95 15.62 9.74
N GLU A 206 -9.39 14.81 10.63
CA GLU A 206 -7.94 14.60 10.70
C GLU A 206 -7.40 13.81 9.50
N TRP A 207 -8.07 12.74 9.05
CA TRP A 207 -7.70 12.02 7.83
C TRP A 207 -7.76 12.92 6.59
N ILE A 208 -8.82 13.75 6.51
CA ILE A 208 -9.00 14.69 5.42
C ILE A 208 -7.89 15.76 5.46
N ARG A 209 -7.61 16.34 6.63
CA ARG A 209 -6.54 17.35 6.81
C ARG A 209 -5.18 16.81 6.36
N GLN A 210 -4.77 15.65 6.85
CA GLN A 210 -3.47 15.05 6.48
C GLN A 210 -3.36 14.80 4.98
N THR A 211 -4.47 14.39 4.36
CA THR A 211 -4.50 14.20 2.89
C THR A 211 -4.37 15.55 2.17
N GLU A 212 -5.10 16.58 2.60
CA GLU A 212 -5.04 17.93 2.01
C GLU A 212 -3.64 18.55 2.16
N ASP A 213 -2.99 18.38 3.32
CA ASP A 213 -1.61 18.83 3.54
C ASP A 213 -0.64 18.12 2.58
N MET A 214 -0.79 16.82 2.39
CA MET A 214 0.00 16.07 1.42
C MET A 214 -0.22 16.57 -0.01
N LEU A 215 -1.47 16.85 -0.41
CA LEU A 215 -1.76 17.41 -1.74
C LEU A 215 -1.08 18.77 -1.95
N HIS A 216 -1.00 19.62 -0.93
CA HIS A 216 -0.24 20.87 -1.00
C HIS A 216 1.25 20.61 -1.23
N VAL A 217 1.85 19.72 -0.45
CA VAL A 217 3.27 19.35 -0.60
C VAL A 217 3.55 18.79 -2.00
N LEU A 218 2.72 17.86 -2.50
CA LEU A 218 2.86 17.27 -3.82
C LEU A 218 2.74 18.30 -4.94
N LYS A 219 1.82 19.26 -4.80
CA LYS A 219 1.66 20.36 -5.73
C LYS A 219 2.89 21.27 -5.76
N ASP A 220 3.40 21.65 -4.60
CA ASP A 220 4.55 22.55 -4.45
C ASP A 220 5.83 21.95 -5.03
N GLN A 221 6.00 20.62 -4.93
CA GLN A 221 7.14 19.92 -5.54
C GLN A 221 6.94 19.57 -7.03
N GLY A 222 5.77 19.84 -7.60
CA GLY A 222 5.46 19.56 -9.01
C GLY A 222 5.20 18.09 -9.34
N SER A 223 4.74 17.31 -8.38
CA SER A 223 4.38 15.90 -8.59
C SER A 223 3.15 15.74 -9.47
N ASN A 224 3.12 14.68 -10.27
CA ASN A 224 1.93 14.26 -10.99
C ASN A 224 1.04 13.40 -10.10
N TYR A 225 -0.17 13.86 -9.81
CA TYR A 225 -1.12 13.10 -9.01
C TYR A 225 -2.56 13.29 -9.47
N THR A 226 -3.38 12.25 -9.22
CA THR A 226 -4.84 12.30 -9.31
C THR A 226 -5.43 12.11 -7.92
N PHE A 227 -6.42 12.92 -7.54
CA PHE A 227 -7.05 12.86 -6.22
C PHE A 227 -8.51 12.44 -6.30
N PHE A 228 -8.90 11.53 -5.40
CA PHE A 228 -10.29 11.07 -5.24
C PHE A 228 -10.78 11.27 -3.80
N LYS A 229 -11.99 11.79 -3.67
CA LYS A 229 -12.71 11.89 -2.38
C LYS A 229 -14.13 11.34 -2.58
N PRO A 230 -14.29 9.99 -2.63
CA PRO A 230 -15.62 9.38 -2.79
C PRO A 230 -16.55 9.83 -1.66
N GLU A 231 -17.66 10.47 -2.02
CA GLU A 231 -18.56 11.21 -1.10
C GLU A 231 -19.09 10.32 0.05
N TYR A 232 -19.43 9.08 -0.25
CA TYR A 232 -20.08 8.16 0.70
C TYR A 232 -19.14 7.13 1.30
N ASP A 233 -17.86 7.14 0.94
CA ASP A 233 -16.88 6.26 1.54
C ASP A 233 -16.39 6.82 2.88
N GLN A 234 -16.17 5.90 3.82
CA GLN A 234 -15.47 6.13 5.07
C GLN A 234 -14.25 5.22 5.15
N HIS A 235 -13.42 5.38 6.16
CA HIS A 235 -12.11 4.73 6.29
C HIS A 235 -12.08 3.23 5.94
N TYR A 236 -13.15 2.49 6.21
CA TYR A 236 -13.20 1.04 5.95
C TYR A 236 -13.87 0.68 4.63
N SER A 237 -14.86 1.45 4.18
CA SER A 237 -15.59 1.15 2.93
C SER A 237 -14.78 1.50 1.69
N ILE A 238 -13.88 2.48 1.75
CA ILE A 238 -13.05 2.89 0.63
C ILE A 238 -12.16 1.75 0.10
N LEU A 239 -11.87 0.76 0.94
CA LEU A 239 -11.13 -0.44 0.50
C LEU A 239 -11.94 -1.28 -0.52
N PHE A 240 -13.27 -1.30 -0.40
CA PHE A 240 -14.12 -1.91 -1.45
C PHE A 240 -14.10 -1.10 -2.73
N SER A 241 -14.06 0.23 -2.64
CA SER A 241 -13.89 1.10 -3.81
C SER A 241 -12.55 0.86 -4.51
N LEU A 242 -11.48 0.60 -3.77
CA LEU A 242 -10.18 0.23 -4.34
C LEU A 242 -10.21 -1.15 -5.02
N GLY A 243 -10.95 -2.11 -4.48
CA GLY A 243 -11.06 -3.47 -5.03
C GLY A 243 -12.13 -3.65 -6.11
N ASN A 244 -12.95 -2.63 -6.40
CA ASN A 244 -14.05 -2.71 -7.35
C ASN A 244 -13.72 -1.97 -8.66
N PRO A 245 -13.51 -2.67 -9.78
CA PRO A 245 -13.14 -2.07 -11.05
C PRO A 245 -14.17 -1.12 -11.66
N CYS A 246 -15.41 -1.11 -11.13
CA CYS A 246 -16.43 -0.17 -11.57
C CYS A 246 -16.29 1.23 -10.95
N THR A 247 -15.44 1.39 -9.91
CA THR A 247 -15.24 2.69 -9.25
C THR A 247 -14.15 3.52 -9.92
N PRO A 248 -14.25 4.86 -9.87
CA PRO A 248 -13.19 5.73 -10.40
C PRO A 248 -11.82 5.50 -9.75
N LEU A 249 -11.78 5.20 -8.44
CA LEU A 249 -10.54 4.95 -7.71
C LEU A 249 -9.82 3.69 -8.23
N CYS A 250 -10.54 2.58 -8.35
CA CYS A 250 -9.95 1.35 -8.87
C CYS A 250 -9.53 1.50 -10.34
N LYS A 251 -10.33 2.17 -11.16
CA LYS A 251 -9.97 2.47 -12.55
C LYS A 251 -8.67 3.26 -12.64
N ALA A 252 -8.53 4.32 -11.84
CA ALA A 252 -7.30 5.11 -11.83
C ALA A 252 -6.06 4.30 -11.44
N MET A 253 -6.18 3.38 -10.46
CA MET A 253 -5.10 2.44 -10.12
C MET A 253 -4.77 1.51 -11.29
N LEU A 254 -5.77 0.97 -11.98
CA LEU A 254 -5.54 0.09 -13.14
C LEU A 254 -4.97 0.85 -14.33
N ASP A 255 -5.48 2.05 -14.63
CA ASP A 255 -4.99 2.92 -15.70
C ASP A 255 -3.51 3.28 -15.49
N GLN A 256 -3.11 3.61 -14.25
CA GLN A 256 -1.72 3.85 -13.87
C GLN A 256 -0.82 2.65 -14.22
N MET A 257 -1.35 1.43 -14.09
CA MET A 257 -0.67 0.17 -14.43
C MET A 257 -0.75 -0.18 -15.93
N ASN A 258 -1.42 0.63 -16.76
CA ASN A 258 -1.78 0.32 -18.14
C ASN A 258 -2.60 -0.99 -18.25
N LEU A 259 -3.49 -1.22 -17.32
CA LEU A 259 -4.44 -2.33 -17.28
C LEU A 259 -5.87 -1.82 -17.54
N SER A 260 -6.67 -2.65 -18.19
CA SER A 260 -8.09 -2.37 -18.44
C SER A 260 -8.91 -3.66 -18.32
N LEU A 261 -10.14 -3.53 -17.83
CA LEU A 261 -11.14 -4.62 -17.76
C LEU A 261 -12.20 -4.46 -18.84
#